data_1ef66b5eed22a8f70fa5022d2d25d9d0
#
_entry.id   1ef66b5eed22a8f70fa5022d2d25d9d0
#
_cell.length_a   1.000
_cell.length_b   1.000
_cell.length_c   1.000
_cell.angle_alpha   90.00
_cell.angle_beta   90.00
_cell.angle_gamma   90.00
#
_symmetry.space_group_name_H-M   'P 1'
#
loop_
_entity.id
_entity.type
_entity.pdbx_description
1 polymer ?
#
loop_
_entity_poly.entity_id
_entity_poly.type
_entity_poly.pdbx_seq_one_letter_code
_entity_poly.pdbx_strand_id
1 'polypeptide(L)'
;MELEFVNRNVNLQMLFKEIERGFVIAKDFKILRKEFGKEGFFMAFDCPSIPGVVRVIVEGSPERFIVKFFLKEDRLLSLISYIGIPFGTGYLYLRNVKKMENFRRLEKEFYEFLCKVVVSLENSVGKHS
;
A
#
# COMPACT_ATOMS: atom_id res chain seq x y z
N MET A 1 3.60 4.51 -5.55
CA MET A 1 4.87 3.76 -5.44
C MET A 1 4.74 2.43 -6.14
N GLU A 2 5.72 2.08 -6.92
CA GLU A 2 5.78 0.79 -7.61
C GLU A 2 7.20 0.25 -7.47
N LEU A 3 7.32 -0.99 -6.99
CA LEU A 3 8.61 -1.64 -6.76
C LEU A 3 8.62 -3.01 -7.42
N GLU A 4 9.69 -3.31 -8.16
CA GLU A 4 9.89 -4.62 -8.77
C GLU A 4 10.96 -5.38 -8.02
N PHE A 5 10.66 -6.61 -7.63
CA PHE A 5 11.61 -7.53 -7.00
C PHE A 5 11.93 -8.65 -7.97
N VAL A 6 13.22 -8.78 -8.28
CA VAL A 6 13.72 -9.74 -9.28
C VAL A 6 14.74 -10.67 -8.61
N ASN A 7 14.78 -11.91 -9.06
CA ASN A 7 15.68 -12.93 -8.50
C ASN A 7 15.50 -13.15 -7.00
N ARG A 8 14.25 -13.08 -6.56
CA ARG A 8 13.88 -13.33 -5.17
C ARG A 8 13.28 -14.73 -5.04
N ASN A 9 13.06 -15.14 -3.82
CA ASN A 9 12.36 -16.39 -3.53
C ASN A 9 11.47 -16.14 -2.32
N VAL A 10 10.31 -15.53 -2.57
CA VAL A 10 9.39 -15.08 -1.55
C VAL A 10 8.03 -15.78 -1.75
N ASN A 11 7.56 -16.45 -0.71
CA ASN A 11 6.22 -17.01 -0.73
C ASN A 11 5.20 -15.86 -0.65
N LEU A 12 4.43 -15.66 -1.71
CA LEU A 12 3.48 -14.54 -1.81
C LEU A 12 2.35 -14.65 -0.78
N GLN A 13 1.96 -15.86 -0.39
CA GLN A 13 0.95 -16.06 0.64
C GLN A 13 1.47 -15.60 2.01
N MET A 14 2.72 -15.89 2.32
CA MET A 14 3.36 -15.43 3.54
C MET A 14 3.54 -13.90 3.52
N LEU A 15 3.91 -13.34 2.37
CA LEU A 15 4.00 -11.90 2.19
C LEU A 15 2.65 -11.22 2.42
N PHE A 16 1.58 -11.79 1.89
CA PHE A 16 0.22 -11.30 2.12
C PHE A 16 -0.13 -11.27 3.61
N LYS A 17 0.15 -12.34 4.32
CA LYS A 17 -0.12 -12.43 5.76
C LYS A 17 0.72 -11.45 6.56
N GLU A 18 1.99 -11.28 6.21
CA GLU A 18 2.89 -10.35 6.90
C GLU A 18 2.45 -8.89 6.70
N ILE A 19 2.03 -8.53 5.49
CA ILE A 19 1.51 -7.18 5.23
C ILE A 19 0.23 -6.96 6.02
N GLU A 20 -0.67 -7.92 6.01
CA GLU A 20 -1.93 -7.82 6.76
C GLU A 20 -1.68 -7.64 8.25
N ARG A 21 -0.90 -8.53 8.87
CA ARG A 21 -0.67 -8.53 10.31
C ARG A 21 0.33 -7.48 10.77
N GLY A 22 1.46 -7.39 10.09
CA GLY A 22 2.57 -6.57 10.54
C GLY A 22 2.46 -5.10 10.16
N PHE A 23 1.61 -4.75 9.20
CA PHE A 23 1.45 -3.38 8.76
C PHE A 23 0.03 -2.87 8.98
N VAL A 24 -0.98 -3.53 8.36
CA VAL A 24 -2.35 -3.02 8.38
C VAL A 24 -2.99 -3.16 9.76
N ILE A 25 -3.00 -4.37 10.30
CA ILE A 25 -3.59 -4.64 11.61
C ILE A 25 -2.76 -4.00 12.73
N ALA A 26 -1.43 -4.05 12.61
CA ALA A 26 -0.54 -3.46 13.60
C ALA A 26 -0.73 -1.95 13.77
N LYS A 27 -1.19 -1.26 12.73
CA LYS A 27 -1.48 0.18 12.76
C LYS A 27 -2.97 0.49 12.99
N ASP A 28 -3.76 -0.53 13.31
CA ASP A 28 -5.21 -0.41 13.51
C ASP A 28 -5.96 0.14 12.29
N PHE A 29 -5.46 -0.12 11.10
CA PHE A 29 -6.14 0.25 9.87
C PHE A 29 -7.26 -0.75 9.57
N LYS A 30 -8.35 -0.26 9.00
CA LYS A 30 -9.50 -1.07 8.68
C LYS A 30 -9.37 -1.67 7.29
N ILE A 31 -9.35 -3.00 7.19
CA ILE A 31 -9.33 -3.69 5.91
C ILE A 31 -10.73 -3.64 5.30
N LEU A 32 -10.83 -3.06 4.10
CA LEU A 32 -12.10 -2.94 3.37
C LEU A 32 -12.29 -4.11 2.42
N ARG A 33 -11.20 -4.57 1.80
CA ARG A 33 -11.25 -5.68 0.84
C ARG A 33 -9.87 -6.34 0.76
N LYS A 34 -9.87 -7.66 0.62
CA LYS A 34 -8.64 -8.42 0.38
C LYS A 34 -8.96 -9.62 -0.50
N GLU A 35 -8.07 -9.89 -1.45
CA GLU A 35 -8.21 -11.02 -2.36
C GLU A 35 -6.82 -11.62 -2.59
N PHE A 36 -6.75 -12.96 -2.64
CA PHE A 36 -5.53 -13.68 -2.92
C PHE A 36 -5.77 -14.65 -4.08
N GLY A 37 -4.86 -14.63 -5.06
CA GLY A 37 -4.93 -15.48 -6.24
C GLY A 37 -3.59 -16.12 -6.58
N LYS A 38 -3.56 -16.87 -7.66
CA LYS A 38 -2.36 -17.59 -8.10
C LYS A 38 -1.23 -16.66 -8.54
N GLU A 39 -1.57 -15.50 -9.07
CA GLU A 39 -0.60 -14.55 -9.64
C GLU A 39 -0.39 -13.32 -8.77
N GLY A 40 -0.81 -13.36 -7.52
CA GLY A 40 -0.63 -12.26 -6.61
C GLY A 40 -1.80 -12.03 -5.69
N PHE A 41 -1.83 -10.84 -5.09
CA PHE A 41 -2.90 -10.50 -4.16
C PHE A 41 -3.19 -9.00 -4.19
N PHE A 42 -4.33 -8.64 -3.61
CA PHE A 42 -4.82 -7.28 -3.52
C PHE A 42 -5.34 -7.04 -2.11
N MET A 43 -5.06 -5.85 -1.56
CA MET A 43 -5.58 -5.43 -0.27
C MET A 43 -5.93 -3.94 -0.33
N ALA A 44 -7.12 -3.60 0.15
CA ALA A 44 -7.56 -2.21 0.28
C ALA A 44 -7.89 -1.94 1.75
N PHE A 45 -7.40 -0.83 2.27
CA PHE A 45 -7.62 -0.49 3.68
C PHE A 45 -7.79 1.01 3.85
N ASP A 46 -8.42 1.38 4.96
CA ASP A 46 -8.74 2.75 5.31
C ASP A 46 -7.80 3.26 6.41
N CYS A 47 -7.27 4.46 6.21
CA CYS A 47 -6.40 5.12 7.19
C CYS A 47 -7.05 6.42 7.65
N PRO A 48 -7.25 6.61 8.96
CA PRO A 48 -7.97 7.79 9.47
C PRO A 48 -7.37 9.14 9.07
N SER A 49 -6.06 9.20 8.88
CA SER A 49 -5.36 10.46 8.54
C SER A 49 -5.19 10.69 7.05
N ILE A 50 -5.73 9.79 6.21
CA ILE A 50 -5.52 9.83 4.76
C ILE A 50 -6.90 9.83 4.07
N PRO A 51 -7.14 10.74 3.09
CA PRO A 51 -8.40 10.75 2.35
C PRO A 51 -8.40 9.65 1.29
N GLY A 52 -9.43 8.82 1.30
CA GLY A 52 -9.59 7.76 0.33
C GLY A 52 -9.07 6.43 0.81
N VAL A 53 -8.95 5.49 -0.11
CA VAL A 53 -8.61 4.10 0.18
C VAL A 53 -7.19 3.81 -0.28
N VAL A 54 -6.37 3.28 0.62
CA VAL A 54 -5.00 2.85 0.29
C VAL A 54 -5.08 1.43 -0.27
N ARG A 55 -4.41 1.21 -1.39
CA ARG A 55 -4.40 -0.08 -2.06
C ARG A 55 -2.99 -0.63 -2.19
N VAL A 56 -2.86 -1.91 -1.89
CA VAL A 56 -1.63 -2.68 -2.10
C VAL A 56 -1.95 -3.77 -3.10
N ILE A 57 -1.22 -3.80 -4.20
CA ILE A 57 -1.36 -4.83 -5.22
C ILE A 57 0.01 -5.48 -5.41
N VAL A 58 0.05 -6.81 -5.34
CA VAL A 58 1.25 -7.59 -5.64
C VAL A 58 0.93 -8.53 -6.78
N GLU A 59 1.68 -8.43 -7.86
CA GLU A 59 1.48 -9.23 -9.06
C GLU A 59 2.78 -9.90 -9.47
N GLY A 60 2.71 -11.18 -9.83
CA GLY A 60 3.83 -11.93 -10.34
C GLY A 60 3.98 -13.30 -9.72
N SER A 61 5.23 -13.75 -9.64
CA SER A 61 5.60 -15.05 -9.09
C SER A 61 6.52 -14.86 -7.88
N PRO A 62 6.79 -15.93 -7.08
CA PRO A 62 7.73 -15.83 -5.97
C PRO A 62 9.13 -15.36 -6.38
N GLU A 63 9.53 -15.61 -7.60
CA GLU A 63 10.85 -15.26 -8.10
C GLU A 63 10.92 -13.82 -8.61
N ARG A 64 9.81 -13.32 -9.15
CA ARG A 64 9.74 -11.97 -9.69
C ARG A 64 8.33 -11.43 -9.50
N PHE A 65 8.20 -10.36 -8.73
CA PHE A 65 6.90 -9.75 -8.48
C PHE A 65 7.02 -8.24 -8.39
N ILE A 66 5.89 -7.57 -8.65
CA ILE A 66 5.77 -6.12 -8.59
C ILE A 66 4.81 -5.77 -7.46
N VAL A 67 5.22 -4.84 -6.61
CA VAL A 67 4.39 -4.32 -5.51
C VAL A 67 3.98 -2.90 -5.86
N LYS A 68 2.68 -2.66 -5.86
CA LYS A 68 2.11 -1.33 -6.10
C LYS A 68 1.40 -0.85 -4.84
N PHE A 69 1.74 0.33 -4.40
CA PHE A 69 1.15 0.98 -3.23
C PHE A 69 0.65 2.35 -3.66
N PHE A 70 -0.67 2.56 -3.63
CA PHE A 70 -1.24 3.80 -4.12
C PHE A 70 -2.51 4.16 -3.37
N LEU A 71 -2.87 5.44 -3.48
CA LEU A 71 -4.07 6.00 -2.88
C LEU A 71 -5.13 6.18 -3.96
N LYS A 72 -6.30 5.58 -3.74
CA LYS A 72 -7.47 5.87 -4.56
C LYS A 72 -8.23 7.01 -3.92
N GLU A 73 -8.24 8.16 -4.56
CA GLU A 73 -8.89 9.35 -4.03
C GLU A 73 -10.40 9.16 -3.88
N ASP A 74 -10.94 9.79 -2.86
CA ASP A 74 -12.38 9.85 -2.68
C ASP A 74 -13.00 10.63 -3.85
N ARG A 75 -14.09 10.09 -4.41
CA ARG A 75 -14.81 10.70 -5.53
C ARG A 75 -15.22 12.14 -5.25
N LEU A 76 -15.57 12.44 -4.02
CA LEU A 76 -16.02 13.78 -3.64
C LEU A 76 -14.90 14.81 -3.75
N LEU A 77 -13.69 14.46 -3.30
CA LEU A 77 -12.52 15.33 -3.42
C LEU A 77 -12.10 15.50 -4.87
N SER A 78 -12.19 14.43 -5.64
CA SER A 78 -11.91 14.46 -7.08
C SER A 78 -12.89 15.39 -7.82
N LEU A 79 -14.17 15.35 -7.48
CA LEU A 79 -15.19 16.21 -8.08
C LEU A 79 -14.98 17.68 -7.69
N ILE A 80 -14.67 17.97 -6.44
CA ILE A 80 -14.41 19.32 -5.95
C ILE A 80 -13.18 19.90 -6.64
N SER A 81 -12.13 19.11 -6.77
CA SER A 81 -10.91 19.48 -7.46
C SER A 81 -11.18 19.78 -8.96
N TYR A 82 -12.06 18.99 -9.60
CA TYR A 82 -12.39 19.12 -11.01
C TYR A 82 -13.28 20.33 -11.31
N ILE A 83 -14.21 20.63 -10.42
CA ILE A 83 -15.17 21.75 -10.62
C ILE A 83 -14.50 23.11 -10.39
N GLY A 84 -13.32 23.14 -9.76
CA GLY A 84 -12.57 24.38 -9.59
C GLY A 84 -13.32 25.44 -8.83
N ILE A 85 -13.81 25.11 -7.65
CA ILE A 85 -14.58 26.06 -6.83
C ILE A 85 -13.68 27.23 -6.45
N PRO A 86 -14.01 28.48 -6.89
CA PRO A 86 -13.11 29.60 -6.70
C PRO A 86 -12.99 30.07 -5.25
N PHE A 87 -13.91 29.66 -4.38
CA PHE A 87 -13.87 30.01 -2.98
C PHE A 87 -13.41 28.81 -2.15
N GLY A 88 -12.27 28.94 -1.46
CA GLY A 88 -11.73 27.89 -0.63
C GLY A 88 -10.74 26.96 -1.33
N THR A 89 -10.37 27.27 -2.58
CA THR A 89 -9.35 26.47 -3.29
C THR A 89 -8.03 26.45 -2.54
N GLY A 90 -7.62 27.55 -1.93
CA GLY A 90 -6.41 27.62 -1.13
C GLY A 90 -6.48 26.73 0.11
N TYR A 91 -7.62 26.74 0.81
CA TYR A 91 -7.81 25.90 1.98
C TYR A 91 -7.87 24.42 1.63
N LEU A 92 -8.60 24.07 0.57
CA LEU A 92 -8.68 22.70 0.08
C LEU A 92 -7.31 22.20 -0.40
N TYR A 93 -6.56 23.08 -1.08
CA TYR A 93 -5.21 22.75 -1.54
C TYR A 93 -4.27 22.47 -0.36
N LEU A 94 -4.25 23.31 0.65
CA LEU A 94 -3.43 23.11 1.85
C LEU A 94 -3.82 21.84 2.61
N ARG A 95 -5.13 21.57 2.70
CA ARG A 95 -5.62 20.36 3.33
C ARG A 95 -5.21 19.11 2.55
N ASN A 96 -5.27 19.16 1.20
CA ASN A 96 -4.82 18.07 0.35
C ASN A 96 -3.31 17.86 0.44
N VAL A 97 -2.53 18.93 0.54
CA VAL A 97 -1.08 18.83 0.71
C VAL A 97 -0.73 18.11 2.02
N LYS A 98 -1.37 18.46 3.12
CA LYS A 98 -1.17 17.77 4.40
C LYS A 98 -1.54 16.30 4.34
N LYS A 99 -2.66 15.97 3.69
CA LYS A 99 -3.11 14.59 3.53
C LYS A 99 -2.18 13.79 2.62
N MET A 100 -1.63 14.43 1.59
CA MET A 100 -0.63 13.80 0.73
C MET A 100 0.69 13.60 1.44
N GLU A 101 1.07 14.50 2.35
CA GLU A 101 2.24 14.30 3.20
C GLU A 101 2.07 13.09 4.11
N ASN A 102 0.88 12.92 4.69
CA ASN A 102 0.56 11.74 5.50
C ASN A 102 0.64 10.46 4.67
N PHE A 103 0.14 10.49 3.44
CA PHE A 103 0.25 9.35 2.54
C PHE A 103 1.71 9.03 2.20
N ARG A 104 2.51 10.05 1.89
CA ARG A 104 3.93 9.87 1.58
C ARG A 104 4.70 9.30 2.75
N ARG A 105 4.36 9.72 3.97
CA ARG A 105 4.96 9.16 5.18
C ARG A 105 4.59 7.68 5.33
N LEU A 106 3.33 7.36 5.12
CA LEU A 106 2.86 5.98 5.16
C LEU A 106 3.53 5.13 4.07
N GLU A 107 3.66 5.68 2.88
CA GLU A 107 4.34 5.01 1.76
C GLU A 107 5.79 4.69 2.12
N LYS A 108 6.49 5.62 2.74
CA LYS A 108 7.87 5.40 3.20
C LYS A 108 7.93 4.32 4.27
N GLU A 109 7.03 4.34 5.23
CA GLU A 109 6.95 3.31 6.26
C GLU A 109 6.64 1.94 5.66
N PHE A 110 5.75 1.90 4.68
CA PHE A 110 5.43 0.66 3.97
C PHE A 110 6.64 0.13 3.21
N TYR A 111 7.37 1.01 2.53
CA TYR A 111 8.58 0.63 1.81
C TYR A 111 9.61 0.00 2.75
N GLU A 112 9.88 0.64 3.87
CA GLU A 112 10.83 0.13 4.87
C GLU A 112 10.39 -1.21 5.42
N PHE A 113 9.10 -1.33 5.74
CA PHE A 113 8.51 -2.58 6.21
C PHE A 113 8.64 -3.69 5.16
N LEU A 114 8.29 -3.38 3.93
CA LEU A 114 8.32 -4.34 2.82
C LEU A 114 9.72 -4.89 2.59
N CYS A 115 10.73 -4.02 2.57
CA CYS A 115 12.10 -4.45 2.38
C CYS A 115 12.56 -5.40 3.49
N LYS A 116 12.22 -5.12 4.74
CA LYS A 116 12.55 -5.99 5.87
C LYS A 116 11.86 -7.34 5.77
N VAL A 117 10.57 -7.34 5.41
CA VAL A 117 9.79 -8.57 5.31
C VAL A 117 10.30 -9.43 4.15
N VAL A 118 10.58 -8.85 3.00
CA VAL A 118 11.10 -9.59 1.85
C VAL A 118 12.42 -10.28 2.20
N VAL A 119 13.35 -9.57 2.83
CA VAL A 119 14.63 -10.16 3.25
C VAL A 119 14.40 -11.28 4.26
N SER A 120 13.50 -11.08 5.21
CA SER A 120 13.19 -12.08 6.24
C SER A 120 12.60 -13.35 5.62
N LEU A 121 11.68 -13.22 4.67
CA LEU A 121 11.04 -14.36 4.00
C LEU A 121 12.03 -15.12 3.10
N GLU A 122 12.92 -14.42 2.42
CA GLU A 122 13.98 -15.05 1.64
C GLU A 122 14.91 -15.87 2.51
N ASN A 123 15.35 -15.30 3.63
CA ASN A 123 16.23 -15.99 4.56
C ASN A 123 15.57 -17.22 5.17
N SER A 124 14.27 -17.14 5.46
CA SER A 124 13.51 -18.27 5.98
C SER A 124 13.47 -19.43 4.99
N VAL A 125 13.24 -19.15 3.70
CA VAL A 125 13.25 -20.16 2.66
C VAL A 125 14.65 -20.72 2.44
N GLY A 126 15.68 -19.86 2.46
CA GLY A 126 17.07 -20.27 2.32
C GLY A 126 17.56 -21.20 3.42
N LYS A 127 17.01 -21.09 4.63
CA LYS A 127 17.39 -21.96 5.75
C LYS A 127 16.86 -23.39 5.62
N HIS A 128 15.84 -23.60 4.82
CA HIS A 128 15.22 -24.92 4.62
C HIS A 128 15.72 -25.64 3.38
N SER A 129 16.55 -24.99 2.61
CA SER A 129 17.21 -25.60 1.45
C SER A 129 18.64 -26.07 1.84
#